data_a7f47de856eeb708103c54b3a59c5270
#
_entry.id   a7f47de856eeb708103c54b3a59c5270
#
_cell.length_a   1.000
_cell.length_b   1.000
_cell.length_c   1.000
_cell.angle_alpha   90.00
_cell.angle_beta   90.00
_cell.angle_gamma   90.00
#
_symmetry.space_group_name_H-M   'P 1'
#
loop_
_entity.id
_entity.type
_entity.pdbx_description
1 polymer ?
#
loop_
_entity_poly.entity_id
_entity_poly.type
_entity_poly.pdbx_seq_one_letter_code
_entity_poly.pdbx_strand_id
1 'polypeptide(L)'
;MLAAYYRDIITKLVLLAPAATLKDDALKGVCQGSQYDPNHIPETVDVHGFTVGGDYFRTAQLLPIYETAQHYSGPTLLIHGLADNVVSPEASKKYNVIMPNSELHLIPGEGHMFNGSRRQEILKLVANFLKN
;
A
#
# COMPACT_ATOMS: atom_id res chain seq x y z
N MET A 1 -0.67 -8.32 -4.42
CA MET A 1 -0.22 -9.73 -4.52
C MET A 1 -1.32 -10.68 -5.01
N LEU A 2 -2.51 -10.76 -4.37
CA LEU A 2 -3.58 -11.67 -4.82
C LEU A 2 -3.95 -11.50 -6.30
N ALA A 3 -4.05 -10.26 -6.80
CA ALA A 3 -4.36 -10.02 -8.21
C ALA A 3 -3.34 -10.64 -9.18
N ALA A 4 -2.07 -10.70 -8.80
CA ALA A 4 -1.04 -11.34 -9.62
C ALA A 4 -1.17 -12.87 -9.67
N TYR A 5 -1.60 -13.48 -8.56
CA TYR A 5 -1.84 -14.94 -8.51
C TYR A 5 -3.14 -15.35 -9.21
N TYR A 6 -4.17 -14.50 -9.16
CA TYR A 6 -5.49 -14.76 -9.73
C TYR A 6 -5.80 -13.87 -10.93
N ARG A 7 -4.77 -13.55 -11.73
CA ARG A 7 -4.86 -12.63 -12.87
C ARG A 7 -5.88 -13.02 -13.94
N ASP A 8 -6.19 -14.30 -14.04
CA ASP A 8 -7.17 -14.80 -15.01
C ASP A 8 -8.63 -14.64 -14.50
N ILE A 9 -8.80 -14.33 -13.22
CA ILE A 9 -10.10 -14.13 -12.56
C ILE A 9 -10.35 -12.66 -12.26
N ILE A 10 -9.32 -11.96 -11.78
CA ILE A 10 -9.41 -10.55 -11.40
C ILE A 10 -9.26 -9.68 -12.63
N THR A 11 -10.38 -9.11 -13.08
CA THR A 11 -10.45 -8.32 -14.31
C THR A 11 -10.06 -6.85 -14.11
N LYS A 12 -10.21 -6.31 -12.90
CA LYS A 12 -9.83 -4.95 -12.51
C LYS A 12 -9.37 -4.89 -11.07
N LEU A 13 -8.48 -3.95 -10.78
CA LEU A 13 -7.93 -3.74 -9.44
C LEU A 13 -8.05 -2.27 -9.04
N VAL A 14 -8.59 -2.01 -7.85
CA VAL A 14 -8.57 -0.68 -7.23
C VAL A 14 -7.77 -0.77 -5.94
N LEU A 15 -6.76 0.08 -5.80
CA LEU A 15 -5.94 0.19 -4.61
C LEU A 15 -6.08 1.60 -4.01
N LEU A 16 -6.56 1.64 -2.78
CA LEU A 16 -6.73 2.86 -1.99
C LEU A 16 -5.67 2.89 -0.89
N ALA A 17 -4.73 3.82 -0.98
CA ALA A 17 -3.61 3.96 -0.04
C ALA A 17 -2.93 2.62 0.32
N PRO A 18 -2.45 1.85 -0.70
CA PRO A 18 -1.92 0.51 -0.46
C PRO A 18 -0.68 0.54 0.43
N ALA A 19 -0.67 -0.31 1.47
CA ALA A 19 0.41 -0.39 2.47
C ALA A 19 1.66 -1.15 1.94
N ALA A 20 2.12 -0.84 0.73
CA ALA A 20 3.25 -1.53 0.10
C ALA A 20 4.61 -1.09 0.64
N THR A 21 4.68 -0.03 1.45
CA THR A 21 5.89 0.38 2.16
C THR A 21 6.27 -0.59 3.28
N LEU A 22 5.41 -1.55 3.62
CA LEU A 22 5.61 -2.49 4.73
C LEU A 22 6.99 -3.16 4.72
N LYS A 23 7.45 -3.64 3.56
CA LYS A 23 8.79 -4.23 3.40
C LYS A 23 9.89 -3.21 3.60
N ASP A 24 9.78 -2.06 2.93
CA ASP A 24 10.77 -0.99 3.01
C ASP A 24 10.91 -0.46 4.44
N ASP A 25 9.79 -0.31 5.15
CA ASP A 25 9.75 0.13 6.54
C ASP A 25 10.35 -0.93 7.48
N ALA A 26 10.02 -2.20 7.25
CA ALA A 26 10.59 -3.31 8.02
C ALA A 26 12.11 -3.44 7.85
N LEU A 27 12.64 -3.19 6.65
CA LEU A 27 14.08 -3.18 6.39
C LEU A 27 14.78 -1.99 7.04
N LYS A 28 14.08 -0.87 7.26
CA LYS A 28 14.59 0.30 7.97
C LYS A 28 14.45 0.19 9.50
N GLY A 29 13.73 -0.80 10.01
CA GLY A 29 13.42 -0.93 11.42
C GLY A 29 12.40 0.10 11.92
N VAL A 30 11.40 0.42 11.11
CA VAL A 30 10.36 1.41 11.43
C VAL A 30 8.98 0.79 11.26
N CYS A 31 8.06 1.09 12.19
CA CYS A 31 6.65 0.79 12.05
C CYS A 31 5.83 1.94 12.64
N GLN A 32 5.15 2.71 11.79
CA GLN A 32 4.32 3.86 12.17
C GLN A 32 5.02 4.84 13.14
N GLY A 33 6.32 5.05 12.96
CA GLY A 33 7.13 5.92 13.82
C GLY A 33 7.82 5.22 15.01
N SER A 34 7.39 4.02 15.41
CA SER A 34 8.13 3.18 16.35
C SER A 34 9.37 2.59 15.67
N GLN A 35 10.47 2.51 16.41
CA GLN A 35 11.75 2.06 15.87
C GLN A 35 12.24 0.78 16.57
N TYR A 36 12.93 -0.07 15.82
CA TYR A 36 13.59 -1.28 16.31
C TYR A 36 14.84 -1.57 15.47
N ASP A 37 15.74 -2.41 15.95
CA ASP A 37 16.91 -2.85 15.17
C ASP A 37 16.46 -3.87 14.10
N PRO A 38 16.52 -3.52 12.79
CA PRO A 38 16.09 -4.41 11.72
C PRO A 38 16.98 -5.64 11.54
N ASN A 39 18.21 -5.63 12.09
CA ASN A 39 19.15 -6.75 12.02
C ASN A 39 19.00 -7.71 13.24
N HIS A 40 18.43 -7.21 14.33
CA HIS A 40 18.20 -7.95 15.57
C HIS A 40 16.80 -7.69 16.10
N ILE A 41 15.79 -8.12 15.32
CA ILE A 41 14.38 -7.87 15.63
C ILE A 41 14.01 -8.58 16.94
N PRO A 42 13.55 -7.85 17.97
CA PRO A 42 13.17 -8.45 19.25
C PRO A 42 11.95 -9.37 19.11
N GLU A 43 11.62 -10.14 20.15
CA GLU A 43 10.43 -10.99 20.16
C GLU A 43 9.15 -10.18 20.01
N THR A 44 9.13 -8.97 20.57
CA THR A 44 8.01 -8.04 20.47
C THR A 44 8.51 -6.61 20.31
N VAL A 45 7.72 -5.78 19.59
CA VAL A 45 7.93 -4.34 19.42
C VAL A 45 6.66 -3.62 19.89
N ASP A 46 6.82 -2.57 20.69
CA ASP A 46 5.71 -1.68 21.02
C ASP A 46 5.46 -0.72 19.84
N VAL A 47 4.22 -0.71 19.34
CA VAL A 47 3.76 0.19 18.30
C VAL A 47 2.57 0.97 18.85
N HIS A 48 2.79 2.17 19.36
CA HIS A 48 1.77 3.03 19.96
C HIS A 48 0.93 2.34 21.06
N GLY A 49 1.58 1.58 21.96
CA GLY A 49 0.93 0.86 23.05
C GLY A 49 0.37 -0.52 22.64
N PHE A 50 0.52 -0.92 21.38
CA PHE A 50 0.19 -2.28 20.92
C PHE A 50 1.46 -3.13 20.85
N THR A 51 1.44 -4.28 21.49
CA THR A 51 2.54 -5.25 21.40
C THR A 51 2.42 -6.04 20.10
N VAL A 52 3.38 -5.87 19.19
CA VAL A 52 3.44 -6.58 17.90
C VAL A 52 4.56 -7.62 17.96
N GLY A 53 4.26 -8.85 17.57
CA GLY A 53 5.25 -9.93 17.53
C GLY A 53 6.36 -9.68 16.51
N GLY A 54 7.62 -9.99 16.85
CA GLY A 54 8.77 -9.78 15.97
C GLY A 54 8.69 -10.54 14.65
N ASP A 55 7.96 -11.67 14.61
CA ASP A 55 7.74 -12.45 13.39
C ASP A 55 6.98 -11.67 12.30
N TYR A 56 6.13 -10.73 12.70
CA TYR A 56 5.48 -9.81 11.75
C TYR A 56 6.53 -9.03 10.94
N PHE A 57 7.52 -8.46 11.61
CA PHE A 57 8.57 -7.65 10.96
C PHE A 57 9.55 -8.52 10.19
N ARG A 58 9.93 -9.67 10.71
CA ARG A 58 10.78 -10.65 9.99
C ARG A 58 10.12 -11.12 8.70
N THR A 59 8.84 -11.43 8.75
CA THR A 59 8.06 -11.79 7.56
C THR A 59 7.95 -10.63 6.58
N ALA A 60 7.68 -9.42 7.08
CA ALA A 60 7.55 -8.22 6.25
C ALA A 60 8.82 -7.93 5.44
N GLN A 61 10.02 -8.13 6.02
CA GLN A 61 11.30 -7.96 5.32
C GLN A 61 11.43 -8.88 4.10
N LEU A 62 10.78 -10.04 4.11
CA LEU A 62 10.89 -11.07 3.07
C LEU A 62 9.77 -11.00 2.01
N LEU A 63 8.74 -10.19 2.22
CA LEU A 63 7.60 -10.14 1.29
C LEU A 63 7.99 -9.60 -0.08
N PRO A 64 7.78 -10.35 -1.17
CA PRO A 64 8.06 -9.89 -2.53
C PRO A 64 6.88 -9.04 -3.06
N ILE A 65 6.62 -7.89 -2.43
CA ILE A 65 5.41 -7.09 -2.69
C ILE A 65 5.39 -6.56 -4.12
N TYR A 66 6.40 -5.79 -4.50
CA TYR A 66 6.48 -5.17 -5.82
C TYR A 66 6.82 -6.19 -6.90
N GLU A 67 7.72 -7.11 -6.60
CA GLU A 67 8.12 -8.21 -7.48
C GLU A 67 6.94 -9.10 -7.87
N THR A 68 5.99 -9.30 -6.96
CA THR A 68 4.76 -10.03 -7.27
C THR A 68 3.76 -9.16 -8.01
N ALA A 69 3.57 -7.90 -7.58
CA ALA A 69 2.56 -7.01 -8.15
C ALA A 69 2.78 -6.73 -9.65
N GLN A 70 4.03 -6.64 -10.10
CA GLN A 70 4.36 -6.40 -11.53
C GLN A 70 3.82 -7.49 -12.48
N HIS A 71 3.48 -8.66 -11.97
CA HIS A 71 2.90 -9.75 -12.78
C HIS A 71 1.39 -9.59 -13.04
N TYR A 72 0.76 -8.59 -12.42
CA TYR A 72 -0.62 -8.25 -12.76
C TYR A 72 -0.64 -7.18 -13.87
N SER A 73 -1.17 -7.54 -15.02
CA SER A 73 -1.27 -6.68 -16.21
C SER A 73 -2.67 -6.13 -16.48
N GLY A 74 -3.63 -6.46 -15.62
CA GLY A 74 -5.01 -5.94 -15.75
C GLY A 74 -5.12 -4.46 -15.40
N PRO A 75 -6.21 -3.80 -15.81
CA PRO A 75 -6.47 -2.40 -15.47
C PRO A 75 -6.43 -2.17 -13.96
N THR A 76 -5.66 -1.18 -13.53
CA THR A 76 -5.46 -0.86 -12.11
C THR A 76 -5.67 0.63 -11.86
N LEU A 77 -6.53 0.95 -10.91
CA LEU A 77 -6.71 2.31 -10.38
C LEU A 77 -6.01 2.44 -9.04
N LEU A 78 -5.08 3.38 -8.95
CA LEU A 78 -4.35 3.72 -7.72
C LEU A 78 -4.83 5.09 -7.24
N ILE A 79 -5.29 5.18 -6.00
CA ILE A 79 -5.67 6.45 -5.37
C ILE A 79 -4.92 6.58 -4.04
N HIS A 80 -4.25 7.72 -3.82
CA HIS A 80 -3.51 8.00 -2.60
C HIS A 80 -3.66 9.45 -2.18
N GLY A 81 -3.92 9.66 -0.89
CA GLY A 81 -3.96 11.00 -0.32
C GLY A 81 -2.55 11.57 -0.13
N LEU A 82 -2.31 12.81 -0.57
CA LEU A 82 -1.00 13.45 -0.37
C LEU A 82 -0.71 13.86 1.08
N ALA A 83 -1.75 13.93 1.92
CA ALA A 83 -1.62 14.16 3.36
C ALA A 83 -1.68 12.86 4.18
N ASP A 84 -1.47 11.70 3.55
CA ASP A 84 -1.41 10.41 4.23
C ASP A 84 -0.14 10.33 5.10
N ASN A 85 -0.34 10.27 6.41
CA ASN A 85 0.71 10.16 7.41
C ASN A 85 0.85 8.74 7.99
N VAL A 86 0.09 7.78 7.48
CA VAL A 86 0.12 6.36 7.88
C VAL A 86 0.93 5.56 6.86
N VAL A 87 0.60 5.73 5.58
CA VAL A 87 1.30 5.09 4.47
C VAL A 87 1.77 6.15 3.49
N SER A 88 3.06 6.16 3.18
CA SER A 88 3.62 7.12 2.23
C SER A 88 3.02 6.95 0.82
N PRO A 89 2.64 8.03 0.13
CA PRO A 89 2.22 8.01 -1.28
C PRO A 89 3.27 7.41 -2.23
N GLU A 90 4.52 7.32 -1.81
CA GLU A 90 5.59 6.66 -2.58
C GLU A 90 5.27 5.19 -2.90
N ALA A 91 4.50 4.50 -2.03
CA ALA A 91 4.01 3.15 -2.32
C ALA A 91 3.20 3.09 -3.62
N SER A 92 2.23 4.00 -3.76
CA SER A 92 1.39 4.08 -4.97
C SER A 92 2.18 4.54 -6.20
N LYS A 93 3.13 5.43 -6.03
CA LYS A 93 4.02 5.85 -7.14
C LYS A 93 4.86 4.69 -7.64
N LYS A 94 5.43 3.87 -6.74
CA LYS A 94 6.17 2.65 -7.11
C LYS A 94 5.27 1.66 -7.86
N TYR A 95 4.07 1.41 -7.37
CA TYR A 95 3.11 0.56 -8.08
C TYR A 95 2.81 1.07 -9.49
N ASN A 96 2.59 2.39 -9.65
CA ASN A 96 2.30 2.99 -10.96
C ASN A 96 3.46 2.81 -11.96
N VAL A 97 4.69 2.79 -11.48
CA VAL A 97 5.87 2.55 -12.34
C VAL A 97 5.96 1.10 -12.80
N ILE A 98 5.63 0.13 -11.94
CA ILE A 98 5.84 -1.30 -12.23
C ILE A 98 4.62 -2.01 -12.80
N MET A 99 3.42 -1.42 -12.67
CA MET A 99 2.17 -2.01 -13.16
C MET A 99 1.78 -1.36 -14.50
N PRO A 100 1.87 -2.09 -15.62
CA PRO A 100 1.85 -1.49 -16.97
C PRO A 100 0.51 -0.82 -17.33
N ASN A 101 -0.60 -1.28 -16.75
CA ASN A 101 -1.95 -0.75 -17.01
C ASN A 101 -2.53 -0.03 -15.79
N SER A 102 -1.69 0.74 -15.09
CA SER A 102 -2.14 1.49 -13.92
C SER A 102 -2.35 2.98 -14.20
N GLU A 103 -3.35 3.53 -13.55
CA GLU A 103 -3.66 4.95 -13.47
C GLU A 103 -3.55 5.41 -12.02
N LEU A 104 -2.78 6.47 -11.75
CA LEU A 104 -2.53 7.00 -10.41
C LEU A 104 -3.20 8.36 -10.21
N HIS A 105 -4.02 8.47 -9.17
CA HIS A 105 -4.58 9.71 -8.67
C HIS A 105 -4.01 10.04 -7.29
N LEU A 106 -3.22 11.12 -7.22
CA LEU A 106 -2.74 11.68 -5.96
C LEU A 106 -3.68 12.81 -5.54
N ILE A 107 -4.33 12.68 -4.38
CA ILE A 107 -5.41 13.57 -3.95
C ILE A 107 -4.88 14.58 -2.92
N PRO A 108 -4.74 15.86 -3.28
CA PRO A 108 -4.29 16.89 -2.34
C PRO A 108 -5.25 17.03 -1.16
N GLY A 109 -4.67 17.14 0.06
CA GLY A 109 -5.41 17.35 1.30
C GLY A 109 -6.10 16.11 1.88
N GLU A 110 -6.14 14.99 1.17
CA GLU A 110 -6.69 13.73 1.71
C GLU A 110 -5.63 12.94 2.48
N GLY A 111 -6.06 12.36 3.61
CA GLY A 111 -5.26 11.44 4.42
C GLY A 111 -5.56 9.98 4.09
N HIS A 112 -5.06 9.08 4.96
CA HIS A 112 -5.16 7.62 4.78
C HIS A 112 -6.59 7.10 4.62
N MET A 113 -7.53 7.65 5.40
CA MET A 113 -8.92 7.17 5.46
C MET A 113 -9.86 7.81 4.43
N PHE A 114 -9.37 8.73 3.61
CA PHE A 114 -10.18 9.44 2.61
C PHE A 114 -11.49 10.01 3.19
N ASN A 115 -11.41 10.58 4.38
CA ASN A 115 -12.56 11.16 5.10
C ASN A 115 -12.67 12.69 4.95
N GLY A 116 -11.87 13.27 4.07
CA GLY A 116 -11.87 14.68 3.78
C GLY A 116 -12.96 15.11 2.78
N SER A 117 -12.83 16.33 2.27
CA SER A 117 -13.81 16.96 1.39
C SER A 117 -13.91 16.32 -0.01
N ARG A 118 -12.90 15.56 -0.42
CA ARG A 118 -12.83 14.93 -1.75
C ARG A 118 -13.37 13.51 -1.81
N ARG A 119 -13.91 13.00 -0.72
CA ARG A 119 -14.44 11.63 -0.64
C ARG A 119 -15.42 11.30 -1.77
N GLN A 120 -16.34 12.23 -2.09
CA GLN A 120 -17.33 12.01 -3.17
C GLN A 120 -16.69 11.95 -4.56
N GLU A 121 -15.64 12.73 -4.80
CA GLU A 121 -14.86 12.70 -6.04
C GLU A 121 -14.18 11.34 -6.17
N ILE A 122 -13.54 10.85 -5.11
CA ILE A 122 -12.86 9.55 -5.07
C ILE A 122 -13.84 8.41 -5.34
N LEU A 123 -15.03 8.43 -4.72
CA LEU A 123 -16.06 7.43 -4.97
C LEU A 123 -16.53 7.41 -6.42
N LYS A 124 -16.66 8.59 -7.06
CA LYS A 124 -16.99 8.68 -8.48
C LYS A 124 -15.88 8.12 -9.38
N LEU A 125 -14.63 8.40 -9.09
CA LEU A 125 -13.48 7.82 -9.81
C LEU A 125 -13.52 6.30 -9.77
N VAL A 126 -13.67 5.72 -8.57
CA VAL A 126 -13.77 4.27 -8.39
C VAL A 126 -14.97 3.69 -9.15
N ALA A 127 -16.16 4.30 -9.01
CA ALA A 127 -17.37 3.81 -9.65
C ALA A 127 -17.25 3.84 -11.18
N ASN A 128 -16.70 4.91 -11.75
CA ASN A 128 -16.49 5.04 -13.19
C ASN A 128 -15.48 4.01 -13.70
N PHE A 129 -14.39 3.83 -12.99
CA PHE A 129 -13.36 2.83 -13.34
C PHE A 129 -13.94 1.41 -13.35
N LEU A 130 -14.76 1.05 -12.38
CA LEU A 130 -15.34 -0.30 -12.27
C LEU A 130 -16.43 -0.56 -13.33
N LYS A 131 -17.17 0.48 -13.77
CA LYS A 131 -18.22 0.34 -14.79
C LYS A 131 -17.67 0.16 -16.20
N ASN A 132 -16.57 0.82 -16.49
CA ASN A 132 -15.95 0.79 -17.83
C ASN A 132 -15.06 -0.44 -18.02
#